data_4a445a1815940482c4bc996bd0ed412f
#
_entry.id   4a445a1815940482c4bc996bd0ed412f
#
_cell.length_a   1.000
_cell.length_b   1.000
_cell.length_c   1.000
_cell.angle_alpha   90.00
_cell.angle_beta   90.00
_cell.angle_gamma   90.00
#
_symmetry.space_group_name_H-M   'P 1'
#
loop_
_entity.id
_entity.type
_entity.pdbx_description
1 polymer ?
#
loop_
_entity_poly.entity_id
_entity_poly.type
_entity_poly.pdbx_seq_one_letter_code
_entity_poly.pdbx_strand_id
1 'polypeptide(L)'
;MKTIKFLALAAVLALTACKATTPTTTTTTTPVSRDLYPDASQARTDLAAALNTAATTHKRILLDFGGNWCGDCKVLDIYFHDPANQSILESRFVLVHVNIGHMDTNLDIAERYEVPLEKGVPALAVLDEHGKLLYSQKGGEFEAMRRIEPAEVTKFLVQWEPEKPCSTVMVNC
;
A
#
# COMPACT_ATOMS: atom_id res chain seq x y z
N MET A 1 27.54 43.14 -80.29
CA MET A 1 27.25 43.91 -79.13
C MET A 1 25.77 43.68 -78.86
N LYS A 2 25.43 42.83 -77.91
CA LYS A 2 24.07 42.33 -77.59
C LYS A 2 23.70 42.73 -76.22
N THR A 3 22.73 43.58 -76.02
CA THR A 3 22.15 44.02 -74.75
C THR A 3 21.20 43.00 -74.26
N ILE A 4 21.47 42.49 -73.12
CA ILE A 4 20.58 41.49 -72.39
C ILE A 4 19.75 42.30 -71.41
N LYS A 5 18.43 42.28 -71.60
CA LYS A 5 17.45 42.86 -70.68
C LYS A 5 17.20 41.87 -69.52
N PHE A 6 17.47 42.27 -68.32
CA PHE A 6 17.07 41.54 -67.15
C PHE A 6 15.62 41.84 -66.76
N LEU A 7 14.78 40.82 -66.78
CA LEU A 7 13.39 40.89 -66.33
C LEU A 7 13.37 40.56 -64.84
N ALA A 8 13.05 41.47 -63.95
CA ALA A 8 12.91 41.26 -62.52
C ALA A 8 11.53 40.67 -62.26
N LEU A 9 11.53 39.42 -61.80
CA LEU A 9 10.32 38.77 -61.37
C LEU A 9 10.20 38.90 -59.80
N ALA A 10 9.27 39.76 -59.36
CA ALA A 10 8.98 39.96 -57.97
C ALA A 10 8.08 38.77 -57.44
N ALA A 11 8.64 37.90 -56.69
CA ALA A 11 7.88 36.86 -55.98
C ALA A 11 7.36 37.42 -54.65
N VAL A 12 6.06 37.57 -54.51
CA VAL A 12 5.35 37.94 -53.29
C VAL A 12 5.19 36.66 -52.47
N LEU A 13 5.96 36.51 -51.41
CA LEU A 13 5.72 35.44 -50.37
C LEU A 13 4.60 35.89 -49.43
N ALA A 14 3.43 35.28 -49.55
CA ALA A 14 2.38 35.38 -48.56
C ALA A 14 2.72 34.48 -47.37
N LEU A 15 3.14 35.06 -46.24
CA LEU A 15 3.27 34.35 -44.96
C LEU A 15 1.89 34.14 -44.34
N THR A 16 1.34 32.94 -44.49
CA THR A 16 0.19 32.49 -43.71
C THR A 16 0.66 32.11 -42.29
N ALA A 17 0.42 32.99 -41.33
CA ALA A 17 0.65 32.72 -39.92
C ALA A 17 -0.43 31.73 -39.40
N CYS A 18 -0.08 30.46 -39.29
CA CYS A 18 -0.88 29.49 -38.51
C CYS A 18 -0.78 29.82 -37.04
N LYS A 19 -1.84 30.40 -36.46
CA LYS A 19 -2.02 30.46 -35.01
C LYS A 19 -2.23 29.05 -34.49
N ALA A 20 -1.18 28.46 -33.94
CA ALA A 20 -1.29 27.22 -33.12
C ALA A 20 -1.98 27.56 -31.81
N THR A 21 -3.26 27.21 -31.71
CA THR A 21 -4.00 27.23 -30.44
C THR A 21 -3.56 26.01 -29.64
N THR A 22 -2.65 26.18 -28.70
CA THR A 22 -2.28 25.14 -27.75
C THR A 22 -3.46 24.90 -26.79
N PRO A 23 -4.04 23.70 -26.72
CA PRO A 23 -5.02 23.42 -25.68
C PRO A 23 -4.29 23.38 -24.32
N THR A 24 -4.55 24.36 -23.47
CA THR A 24 -4.14 24.34 -22.09
C THR A 24 -4.95 23.25 -21.38
N THR A 25 -4.41 22.04 -21.30
CA THR A 25 -4.95 20.99 -20.45
C THR A 25 -4.69 21.41 -19.00
N THR A 26 -5.68 22.03 -18.37
CA THR A 26 -5.68 22.25 -16.92
C THR A 26 -5.84 20.90 -16.26
N THR A 27 -4.73 20.26 -15.93
CA THR A 27 -4.71 19.08 -15.04
C THR A 27 -5.10 19.58 -13.66
N THR A 28 -6.38 19.49 -13.32
CA THR A 28 -6.86 19.66 -11.97
C THR A 28 -6.32 18.45 -11.19
N THR A 29 -5.16 18.60 -10.57
CA THR A 29 -4.66 17.63 -9.59
C THR A 29 -5.51 17.83 -8.34
N THR A 30 -6.63 17.11 -8.26
CA THR A 30 -7.31 16.87 -6.98
C THR A 30 -6.27 16.23 -6.09
N PRO A 31 -6.00 16.73 -4.86
CA PRO A 31 -5.16 16.01 -3.92
C PRO A 31 -5.82 14.66 -3.68
N VAL A 32 -5.23 13.60 -4.22
CA VAL A 32 -5.63 12.25 -3.89
C VAL A 32 -5.27 12.08 -2.42
N SER A 33 -6.28 12.24 -1.55
CA SER A 33 -6.20 11.69 -0.21
C SER A 33 -5.92 10.23 -0.43
N ARG A 34 -4.71 9.79 -0.16
CA ARG A 34 -4.36 8.38 -0.29
C ARG A 34 -5.07 7.68 0.86
N ASP A 35 -6.23 7.10 0.55
CA ASP A 35 -6.94 6.27 1.49
C ASP A 35 -6.04 5.08 1.83
N LEU A 36 -5.71 4.96 3.10
CA LEU A 36 -4.88 3.88 3.63
C LEU A 36 -5.60 2.53 3.49
N TYR A 37 -6.88 2.53 3.82
CA TYR A 37 -7.73 1.35 3.71
C TYR A 37 -8.52 1.43 2.39
N PRO A 38 -8.46 0.37 1.55
CA PRO A 38 -9.24 0.30 0.32
C PRO A 38 -10.75 0.28 0.61
N ASP A 39 -11.57 0.29 -0.45
CA ASP A 39 -13.01 0.10 -0.29
C ASP A 39 -13.30 -1.20 0.50
N ALA A 40 -14.21 -1.11 1.46
CA ALA A 40 -14.51 -2.24 2.35
C ALA A 40 -14.98 -3.51 1.61
N SER A 41 -15.57 -3.36 0.42
CA SER A 41 -15.98 -4.49 -0.42
C SER A 41 -14.80 -5.30 -0.98
N GLN A 42 -13.59 -4.74 -0.99
CA GLN A 42 -12.39 -5.39 -1.52
C GLN A 42 -11.73 -6.34 -0.52
N ALA A 43 -11.99 -6.22 0.77
CA ALA A 43 -11.29 -6.95 1.83
C ALA A 43 -11.19 -8.46 1.59
N ARG A 44 -12.26 -9.10 1.09
CA ARG A 44 -12.26 -10.55 0.80
C ARG A 44 -11.41 -10.90 -0.41
N THR A 45 -11.45 -10.07 -1.43
CA THR A 45 -10.64 -10.24 -2.65
C THR A 45 -9.17 -10.06 -2.34
N ASP A 46 -8.83 -9.04 -1.55
CA ASP A 46 -7.45 -8.74 -1.15
C ASP A 46 -6.90 -9.85 -0.24
N LEU A 47 -7.72 -10.35 0.68
CA LEU A 47 -7.35 -11.49 1.51
C LEU A 47 -7.11 -12.76 0.68
N ALA A 48 -7.96 -13.05 -0.30
CA ALA A 48 -7.78 -14.20 -1.19
C ALA A 48 -6.51 -14.06 -2.04
N ALA A 49 -6.22 -12.87 -2.55
CA ALA A 49 -5.00 -12.58 -3.28
C ALA A 49 -3.75 -12.71 -2.39
N ALA A 50 -3.84 -12.24 -1.14
CA ALA A 50 -2.76 -12.37 -0.16
C ALA A 50 -2.46 -13.83 0.18
N LEU A 51 -3.47 -14.67 0.35
CA LEU A 51 -3.32 -16.11 0.57
C LEU A 51 -2.57 -16.80 -0.60
N ASN A 52 -2.95 -16.48 -1.83
CA ASN A 52 -2.26 -17.00 -3.01
C ASN A 52 -0.80 -16.54 -3.08
N THR A 53 -0.55 -15.26 -2.80
CA THR A 53 0.80 -14.69 -2.78
C THR A 53 1.64 -15.30 -1.67
N ALA A 54 1.10 -15.41 -0.45
CA ALA A 54 1.80 -15.98 0.69
C ALA A 54 2.21 -17.44 0.44
N ALA A 55 1.30 -18.27 -0.10
CA ALA A 55 1.56 -19.67 -0.41
C ALA A 55 2.69 -19.86 -1.45
N THR A 56 2.85 -18.93 -2.40
CA THR A 56 3.89 -19.02 -3.45
C THR A 56 5.22 -18.38 -3.05
N THR A 57 5.19 -17.44 -2.10
CA THR A 57 6.38 -16.68 -1.68
C THR A 57 6.88 -17.07 -0.29
N HIS A 58 6.19 -17.99 0.40
CA HIS A 58 6.47 -18.42 1.77
C HIS A 58 6.53 -17.26 2.78
N LYS A 59 5.69 -16.22 2.53
CA LYS A 59 5.52 -15.09 3.43
C LYS A 59 4.37 -15.34 4.39
N ARG A 60 4.40 -14.68 5.54
CA ARG A 60 3.22 -14.58 6.41
C ARG A 60 2.27 -13.50 5.90
N ILE A 61 1.01 -13.58 6.33
CA ILE A 61 0.04 -12.53 6.05
C ILE A 61 -0.14 -11.71 7.31
N LEU A 62 -0.02 -10.39 7.18
CA LEU A 62 -0.32 -9.43 8.24
C LEU A 62 -1.65 -8.75 7.92
N LEU A 63 -2.68 -9.03 8.72
CA LEU A 63 -3.97 -8.34 8.63
C LEU A 63 -3.93 -7.12 9.54
N ASP A 64 -4.27 -5.97 9.00
CA ASP A 64 -4.41 -4.69 9.69
C ASP A 64 -5.87 -4.22 9.60
N PHE A 65 -6.60 -4.35 10.69
CA PHE A 65 -7.99 -3.93 10.78
C PHE A 65 -8.10 -2.47 11.22
N GLY A 66 -8.84 -1.70 10.45
CA GLY A 66 -9.03 -0.28 10.76
C GLY A 66 -9.87 0.44 9.70
N GLY A 67 -9.67 1.75 9.57
CA GLY A 67 -10.39 2.56 8.60
C GLY A 67 -9.76 3.94 8.41
N ASN A 68 -10.09 4.62 7.32
CA ASN A 68 -9.50 5.91 6.95
C ASN A 68 -9.79 7.05 7.96
N TRP A 69 -10.80 6.87 8.84
CA TRP A 69 -11.11 7.77 9.94
C TRP A 69 -10.19 7.62 11.15
N CYS A 70 -9.49 6.48 11.27
CA CYS A 70 -8.71 6.11 12.45
C CYS A 70 -7.35 6.83 12.48
N GLY A 71 -7.15 7.70 13.46
CA GLY A 71 -5.90 8.45 13.63
C GLY A 71 -4.71 7.57 14.01
N ASP A 72 -4.91 6.58 14.88
CA ASP A 72 -3.85 5.65 15.31
C ASP A 72 -3.48 4.66 14.19
N CYS A 73 -4.41 4.30 13.32
CA CYS A 73 -4.12 3.51 12.11
C CYS A 73 -3.15 4.23 11.17
N LYS A 74 -3.30 5.55 11.03
CA LYS A 74 -2.37 6.38 10.25
C LYS A 74 -0.98 6.44 10.88
N VAL A 75 -0.89 6.43 12.20
CA VAL A 75 0.40 6.37 12.90
C VAL A 75 1.06 5.01 12.71
N LEU A 76 0.31 3.92 12.77
CA LEU A 76 0.83 2.59 12.47
C LEU A 76 1.36 2.52 11.04
N ASP A 77 0.64 3.08 10.07
CA ASP A 77 1.09 3.15 8.67
C ASP A 77 2.41 3.92 8.53
N ILE A 78 2.57 5.05 9.22
CA ILE A 78 3.85 5.78 9.26
C ILE A 78 4.97 4.87 9.78
N TYR A 79 4.73 4.09 10.83
CA TYR A 79 5.73 3.19 11.39
C TYR A 79 6.01 2.00 10.45
N PHE A 80 5.03 1.51 9.71
CA PHE A 80 5.24 0.50 8.67
C PHE A 80 6.14 1.00 7.53
N HIS A 81 6.10 2.32 7.24
CA HIS A 81 6.95 2.96 6.24
C HIS A 81 8.32 3.42 6.76
N ASP A 82 8.62 3.24 8.06
CA ASP A 82 10.00 3.36 8.54
C ASP A 82 10.90 2.39 7.77
N PRO A 83 12.09 2.80 7.27
CA PRO A 83 12.93 1.97 6.42
C PRO A 83 13.24 0.58 6.98
N ALA A 84 13.39 0.45 8.30
CA ALA A 84 13.64 -0.85 8.94
C ALA A 84 12.42 -1.76 8.86
N ASN A 85 11.24 -1.23 9.18
CA ASN A 85 9.98 -1.97 9.17
C ASN A 85 9.53 -2.29 7.73
N GLN A 86 9.65 -1.33 6.82
CA GLN A 86 9.33 -1.51 5.41
C GLN A 86 10.11 -2.68 4.81
N SER A 87 11.41 -2.77 5.07
CA SER A 87 12.24 -3.88 4.60
C SER A 87 11.76 -5.25 5.11
N ILE A 88 11.34 -5.33 6.37
CA ILE A 88 10.79 -6.57 6.96
C ILE A 88 9.43 -6.88 6.33
N LEU A 89 8.53 -5.90 6.26
CA LEU A 89 7.20 -6.08 5.67
C LEU A 89 7.29 -6.57 4.22
N GLU A 90 8.04 -5.88 3.37
CA GLU A 90 8.16 -6.22 1.96
C GLU A 90 8.81 -7.60 1.74
N SER A 91 9.76 -8.00 2.59
CA SER A 91 10.46 -9.28 2.42
C SER A 91 9.76 -10.46 3.08
N ARG A 92 8.99 -10.27 4.16
CA ARG A 92 8.51 -11.31 5.05
C ARG A 92 6.99 -11.45 5.12
N PHE A 93 6.26 -10.40 4.76
CA PHE A 93 4.81 -10.36 4.92
C PHE A 93 4.10 -9.99 3.61
N VAL A 94 2.84 -10.37 3.55
CA VAL A 94 1.84 -9.81 2.65
C VAL A 94 0.89 -9.01 3.54
N LEU A 95 0.97 -7.68 3.47
CA LEU A 95 0.11 -6.79 4.26
C LEU A 95 -1.26 -6.66 3.61
N VAL A 96 -2.32 -6.79 4.40
CA VAL A 96 -3.71 -6.61 3.97
C VAL A 96 -4.39 -5.63 4.92
N HIS A 97 -4.79 -4.49 4.41
CA HIS A 97 -5.63 -3.55 5.14
C HIS A 97 -7.10 -3.96 5.04
N VAL A 98 -7.68 -4.35 6.16
CA VAL A 98 -9.09 -4.75 6.26
C VAL A 98 -9.91 -3.56 6.73
N ASN A 99 -10.58 -2.88 5.79
CA ASN A 99 -11.46 -1.75 6.11
C ASN A 99 -12.71 -2.25 6.83
N ILE A 100 -12.90 -1.82 8.07
CA ILE A 100 -14.04 -2.22 8.93
C ILE A 100 -15.18 -1.18 8.93
N GLY A 101 -15.19 -0.27 7.94
CA GLY A 101 -16.20 0.80 7.91
C GLY A 101 -16.10 1.69 9.17
N HIS A 102 -17.23 1.95 9.79
CA HIS A 102 -17.30 2.58 11.13
C HIS A 102 -17.56 1.54 12.23
N MET A 103 -16.82 0.45 12.24
CA MET A 103 -16.99 -0.71 13.12
C MET A 103 -18.25 -1.53 12.76
N ASP A 104 -18.63 -1.56 11.50
CA ASP A 104 -19.87 -2.15 11.01
C ASP A 104 -19.71 -3.02 9.75
N THR A 105 -18.49 -3.10 9.20
CA THR A 105 -18.21 -3.83 7.96
C THR A 105 -17.06 -4.82 8.17
N ASN A 106 -17.07 -5.96 7.45
CA ASN A 106 -16.04 -7.01 7.51
C ASN A 106 -15.79 -7.59 8.91
N LEU A 107 -16.80 -7.49 9.81
CA LEU A 107 -16.69 -7.98 11.19
C LEU A 107 -16.51 -9.50 11.24
N ASP A 108 -17.07 -10.22 10.28
CA ASP A 108 -16.90 -11.67 10.14
C ASP A 108 -15.46 -12.08 9.81
N ILE A 109 -14.68 -11.21 9.12
CA ILE A 109 -13.25 -11.44 8.92
C ILE A 109 -12.51 -11.30 10.25
N ALA A 110 -12.84 -10.27 11.05
CA ALA A 110 -12.27 -10.10 12.37
C ALA A 110 -12.62 -11.27 13.31
N GLU A 111 -13.88 -11.70 13.31
CA GLU A 111 -14.35 -12.86 14.07
C GLU A 111 -13.60 -14.14 13.66
N ARG A 112 -13.49 -14.40 12.37
CA ARG A 112 -12.77 -15.57 11.83
C ARG A 112 -11.34 -15.66 12.33
N TYR A 113 -10.66 -14.52 12.47
CA TYR A 113 -9.27 -14.47 12.95
C TYR A 113 -9.17 -14.04 14.41
N GLU A 114 -10.28 -14.15 15.15
CA GLU A 114 -10.37 -13.92 16.59
C GLU A 114 -9.85 -12.54 17.03
N VAL A 115 -10.05 -11.50 16.22
CA VAL A 115 -9.65 -10.12 16.49
C VAL A 115 -10.77 -9.38 17.22
N PRO A 116 -10.60 -9.03 18.50
CA PRO A 116 -11.62 -8.34 19.29
C PRO A 116 -11.60 -6.83 18.97
N LEU A 117 -12.35 -6.41 17.95
CA LEU A 117 -12.40 -5.02 17.50
C LEU A 117 -12.90 -4.06 18.59
N GLU A 118 -13.67 -4.54 19.56
CA GLU A 118 -14.13 -3.74 20.72
C GLU A 118 -12.98 -3.28 21.63
N LYS A 119 -11.79 -3.84 21.46
CA LYS A 119 -10.57 -3.38 22.15
C LYS A 119 -9.89 -2.21 21.47
N GLY A 120 -10.41 -1.78 20.32
CA GLY A 120 -9.88 -0.66 19.54
C GLY A 120 -9.11 -1.05 18.29
N VAL A 121 -8.81 -0.05 17.48
CA VAL A 121 -8.06 -0.17 16.22
C VAL A 121 -6.96 0.91 16.13
N PRO A 122 -5.83 0.61 15.41
CA PRO A 122 -5.60 -0.57 14.57
C PRO A 122 -5.54 -1.85 15.39
N ALA A 123 -5.99 -2.95 14.79
CA ALA A 123 -5.90 -4.27 15.38
C ALA A 123 -5.24 -5.24 14.40
N LEU A 124 -4.27 -6.03 14.87
CA LEU A 124 -3.44 -6.86 14.02
C LEU A 124 -3.68 -8.36 14.24
N ALA A 125 -3.62 -9.10 13.13
CA ALA A 125 -3.50 -10.56 13.16
C ALA A 125 -2.42 -11.02 12.18
N VAL A 126 -1.72 -12.10 12.52
CA VAL A 126 -0.72 -12.74 11.67
C VAL A 126 -1.18 -14.14 11.32
N LEU A 127 -1.13 -14.46 10.02
CA LEU A 127 -1.42 -15.78 9.51
C LEU A 127 -0.15 -16.40 8.92
N ASP A 128 -0.09 -17.72 8.89
CA ASP A 128 0.92 -18.42 8.10
C ASP A 128 0.62 -18.33 6.58
N GLU A 129 1.48 -18.90 5.77
CA GLU A 129 1.35 -18.93 4.32
C GLU A 129 0.12 -19.68 3.81
N HIS A 130 -0.53 -20.46 4.66
CA HIS A 130 -1.77 -21.22 4.37
C HIS A 130 -3.02 -20.59 4.95
N GLY A 131 -2.89 -19.42 5.60
CA GLY A 131 -4.02 -18.70 6.22
C GLY A 131 -4.40 -19.18 7.61
N LYS A 132 -3.59 -20.02 8.27
CA LYS A 132 -3.79 -20.42 9.66
C LYS A 132 -3.39 -19.27 10.57
N LEU A 133 -4.24 -18.97 11.55
CA LEU A 133 -3.97 -17.95 12.56
C LEU A 133 -2.76 -18.34 13.42
N LEU A 134 -1.76 -17.45 13.49
CA LEU A 134 -0.59 -17.55 14.36
C LEU A 134 -0.68 -16.60 15.55
N TYR A 135 -1.17 -15.40 15.31
CA TYR A 135 -1.34 -14.35 16.31
C TYR A 135 -2.61 -13.55 16.04
N SER A 136 -3.30 -13.19 17.08
CA SER A 136 -4.36 -12.21 17.07
C SER A 136 -4.21 -11.30 18.27
N GLN A 137 -4.28 -10.02 18.06
CA GLN A 137 -4.31 -9.02 19.12
C GLN A 137 -5.52 -9.26 20.04
N LYS A 138 -5.28 -9.44 21.33
CA LYS A 138 -6.36 -9.75 22.29
C LYS A 138 -6.65 -8.60 23.26
N GLY A 139 -5.68 -7.75 23.53
CA GLY A 139 -5.77 -6.70 24.55
C GLY A 139 -5.84 -5.26 24.02
N GLY A 140 -5.88 -5.05 22.70
CA GLY A 140 -5.80 -3.70 22.12
C GLY A 140 -4.36 -3.18 22.06
N GLU A 141 -3.38 -4.06 21.86
CA GLU A 141 -1.95 -3.74 21.96
C GLU A 141 -1.52 -2.58 21.04
N PHE A 142 -2.23 -2.38 19.93
CA PHE A 142 -1.91 -1.33 18.95
C PHE A 142 -2.97 -0.21 18.89
N GLU A 143 -4.03 -0.25 19.71
CA GLU A 143 -5.13 0.72 19.67
C GLU A 143 -4.70 2.17 19.93
N ALA A 144 -3.59 2.37 20.64
CA ALA A 144 -3.07 3.68 21.06
C ALA A 144 -1.68 3.97 20.44
N MET A 145 -1.54 3.82 19.12
CA MET A 145 -0.25 3.94 18.41
C MET A 145 0.51 5.23 18.71
N ARG A 146 -0.18 6.34 18.99
CA ARG A 146 0.45 7.60 19.38
C ARG A 146 1.19 7.56 20.73
N ARG A 147 1.04 6.48 21.49
CA ARG A 147 1.72 6.22 22.78
C ARG A 147 2.74 5.10 22.70
N ILE A 148 2.85 4.46 21.53
CA ILE A 148 3.73 3.32 21.28
C ILE A 148 4.98 3.84 20.57
N GLU A 149 6.15 3.37 21.01
CA GLU A 149 7.41 3.70 20.35
C GLU A 149 7.55 2.91 19.04
N PRO A 150 8.10 3.50 17.96
CA PRO A 150 8.29 2.81 16.67
C PRO A 150 8.99 1.46 16.79
N ALA A 151 9.93 1.35 17.73
CA ALA A 151 10.68 0.11 17.98
C ALA A 151 9.80 -1.07 18.42
N GLU A 152 8.63 -0.83 19.01
CA GLU A 152 7.72 -1.91 19.39
C GLU A 152 7.07 -2.55 18.15
N VAL A 153 6.81 -1.76 17.10
CA VAL A 153 6.36 -2.29 15.81
C VAL A 153 7.45 -3.15 15.17
N THR A 154 8.71 -2.69 15.22
CA THR A 154 9.85 -3.47 14.73
C THR A 154 9.97 -4.80 15.47
N LYS A 155 9.88 -4.80 16.80
CA LYS A 155 9.91 -6.02 17.61
C LYS A 155 8.79 -6.98 17.24
N PHE A 156 7.57 -6.45 17.06
CA PHE A 156 6.42 -7.25 16.64
C PHE A 156 6.67 -7.92 15.27
N LEU A 157 7.13 -7.16 14.29
CA LEU A 157 7.41 -7.70 12.95
C LEU A 157 8.49 -8.78 13.00
N VAL A 158 9.60 -8.54 13.72
CA VAL A 158 10.68 -9.53 13.89
C VAL A 158 10.19 -10.78 14.61
N GLN A 159 9.36 -10.63 15.65
CA GLN A 159 8.78 -11.77 16.39
C GLN A 159 7.93 -12.66 15.49
N TRP A 160 7.20 -12.06 14.55
CA TRP A 160 6.23 -12.76 13.70
C TRP A 160 6.69 -12.92 12.25
N GLU A 161 7.95 -12.65 11.91
CA GLU A 161 8.45 -13.00 10.58
C GLU A 161 8.57 -14.52 10.41
N PRO A 162 8.41 -15.07 9.18
CA PRO A 162 8.63 -16.49 8.95
C PRO A 162 10.07 -16.87 9.25
N GLU A 163 10.27 -18.09 9.73
CA GLU A 163 11.62 -18.62 9.88
C GLU A 163 12.38 -18.55 8.55
N LYS A 164 13.64 -18.17 8.62
CA LYS A 164 14.46 -18.17 7.41
C LYS A 164 14.56 -19.61 6.90
N PRO A 165 14.28 -19.86 5.61
CA PRO A 165 14.49 -21.20 5.09
C PRO A 165 15.95 -21.60 5.35
N CYS A 166 16.12 -22.80 5.89
CA CYS A 166 17.45 -23.34 6.17
C CYS A 166 18.23 -23.36 4.85
N SER A 167 19.27 -22.54 4.77
CA SER A 167 20.14 -22.55 3.59
C SER A 167 20.87 -23.89 3.56
N THR A 168 20.66 -24.68 2.52
CA THR A 168 21.26 -26.00 2.30
C THR A 168 22.80 -25.98 2.31
N VAL A 169 23.42 -24.82 2.50
CA VAL A 169 24.88 -24.61 2.49
C VAL A 169 25.48 -24.53 3.91
N MET A 170 24.66 -24.45 4.96
CA MET A 170 25.15 -24.45 6.34
C MET A 170 24.65 -25.66 7.12
N VAL A 171 25.55 -26.58 7.42
CA VAL A 171 25.37 -27.84 8.14
C VAL A 171 25.09 -27.61 9.63
N ASN A 172 24.32 -26.62 10.04
CA ASN A 172 23.84 -26.48 11.43
C ASN A 172 22.63 -25.50 11.43
N CYS A 173 21.46 -26.05 11.29
CA CYS A 173 20.23 -25.42 11.74
C CYS A 173 19.80 -26.04 13.07
#